data_50657dac391d32c5444eb330c2a271eb
#
_entry.id   50657dac391d32c5444eb330c2a271eb
#
_cell.length_a   1.000
_cell.length_b   1.000
_cell.length_c   1.000
_cell.angle_alpha   90.00
_cell.angle_beta   90.00
_cell.angle_gamma   90.00
#
_symmetry.space_group_name_H-M   'P 1'
#
loop_
_entity.id
_entity.type
_entity.pdbx_description
1 polymer ?
#
loop_
_entity_poly.entity_id
_entity_poly.type
_entity_poly.pdbx_seq_one_letter_code
_entity_poly.pdbx_strand_id
1 'polypeptide(L)'
;MDFKNYLVPGKTGLLIGIGGVSMSPLAEVLHDAGLDIRGSDMAESSNTLTLRERGIPIHIGHSADNVTDDISFVIRTAAVHDDNPEVHEAHRRGIPVFERTQAWGALMCGYQNALCISGTHGKTTTTSMCTHIMMAAEKDPTVMIGGTLPLLKACHRVGKGNTIIMESCEYYNSFLALNPTIAVVLNIEADHLDFFKDLEDIKHSFRCFAERVPAETGTVIANYDDANTMDALRGIARKVITFGLNAKADVYAQNIVHRGSVSEFDIYHRGNYFARVTLHVPGIHNVRNALAATAAAIVLGVSPNAVKYGLAGFEGAGRRFDFKGKFQGADLYDDYAHHPSELRALLDAVDTLNYQRTIVVFQPHTYSRTAKLFNDFVEQLRRPTIVYLAEIYAAREKNTIGISSADLAAQIPGAKFYPTFAEIERELRRIARPGDIILTVGAGDVFRIGEHLLQQSDSEN
;
A
#
# COMPACT_ATOMS: atom_id res chain seq x y z
N MET A 1 -27.03 1.07 9.91
CA MET A 1 -26.65 1.63 11.24
C MET A 1 -25.32 2.37 11.06
N ASP A 2 -25.10 3.48 11.79
CA ASP A 2 -23.84 4.22 11.73
C ASP A 2 -22.96 3.82 12.92
N PHE A 3 -21.72 3.39 12.66
CA PHE A 3 -20.78 2.97 13.70
C PHE A 3 -20.43 4.10 14.70
N LYS A 4 -20.58 5.37 14.31
CA LYS A 4 -20.40 6.52 15.22
C LYS A 4 -21.18 6.41 16.52
N ASN A 5 -22.35 5.78 16.48
CA ASN A 5 -23.21 5.59 17.66
C ASN A 5 -22.61 4.61 18.68
N TYR A 6 -21.57 3.88 18.32
CA TYR A 6 -20.87 2.91 19.15
C TYR A 6 -19.52 3.41 19.66
N LEU A 7 -19.02 4.55 19.15
CA LEU A 7 -17.80 5.21 19.64
C LEU A 7 -18.05 5.93 20.97
N VAL A 8 -18.42 5.16 21.98
CA VAL A 8 -18.74 5.66 23.33
C VAL A 8 -17.90 4.89 24.34
N PRO A 9 -17.12 5.57 25.22
CA PRO A 9 -16.32 4.90 26.24
C PRO A 9 -17.13 3.90 27.07
N GLY A 10 -16.54 2.73 27.37
CA GLY A 10 -17.18 1.63 28.09
C GLY A 10 -18.10 0.72 27.26
N LYS A 11 -18.29 0.98 25.97
CA LYS A 11 -18.95 0.02 25.06
C LYS A 11 -18.00 -1.13 24.75
N THR A 12 -18.52 -2.36 24.78
CA THR A 12 -17.76 -3.58 24.50
C THR A 12 -17.88 -3.95 23.02
N GLY A 13 -16.78 -4.19 22.35
CA GLY A 13 -16.70 -4.59 20.94
C GLY A 13 -15.90 -5.87 20.73
N LEU A 14 -16.39 -6.75 19.85
CA LEU A 14 -15.67 -7.95 19.41
C LEU A 14 -15.12 -7.70 17.99
N LEU A 15 -13.79 -7.83 17.80
CA LEU A 15 -13.12 -7.73 16.52
C LEU A 15 -12.73 -9.13 16.02
N ILE A 16 -13.33 -9.56 14.90
CA ILE A 16 -13.09 -10.89 14.30
C ILE A 16 -11.97 -10.76 13.25
N GLY A 17 -10.90 -11.56 13.40
CA GLY A 17 -9.67 -11.43 12.63
C GLY A 17 -8.80 -10.29 13.16
N ILE A 18 -8.74 -10.13 14.49
CA ILE A 18 -8.11 -8.97 15.17
C ILE A 18 -6.61 -8.85 14.90
N GLY A 19 -5.89 -9.95 14.62
CA GLY A 19 -4.47 -9.97 14.28
C GLY A 19 -4.15 -9.49 12.86
N GLY A 20 -5.16 -9.23 12.05
CA GLY A 20 -4.98 -8.72 10.69
C GLY A 20 -4.31 -7.35 10.66
N VAL A 21 -3.48 -7.09 9.62
CA VAL A 21 -2.62 -5.88 9.45
C VAL A 21 -3.35 -4.55 9.69
N SER A 22 -4.64 -4.45 9.39
CA SER A 22 -5.43 -3.24 9.57
C SER A 22 -6.56 -3.37 10.62
N MET A 23 -6.74 -4.58 11.18
CA MET A 23 -7.63 -4.80 12.32
C MET A 23 -6.90 -4.53 13.63
N SER A 24 -5.64 -4.96 13.75
CA SER A 24 -4.82 -4.73 14.93
C SER A 24 -4.72 -3.24 15.31
N PRO A 25 -4.34 -2.33 14.39
CA PRO A 25 -4.36 -0.90 14.70
C PRO A 25 -5.76 -0.34 14.98
N LEU A 26 -6.80 -0.89 14.38
CA LEU A 26 -8.17 -0.48 14.71
C LEU A 26 -8.50 -0.84 16.16
N ALA A 27 -8.12 -2.04 16.60
CA ALA A 27 -8.29 -2.46 17.99
C ALA A 27 -7.58 -1.52 18.97
N GLU A 28 -6.35 -1.12 18.66
CA GLU A 28 -5.57 -0.17 19.48
C GLU A 28 -6.26 1.19 19.56
N VAL A 29 -6.67 1.78 18.42
CA VAL A 29 -7.33 3.09 18.39
C VAL A 29 -8.65 3.07 19.14
N LEU A 30 -9.46 2.01 18.99
CA LEU A 30 -10.72 1.87 19.72
C LEU A 30 -10.50 1.70 21.23
N HIS A 31 -9.50 0.91 21.62
CA HIS A 31 -9.12 0.71 23.01
C HIS A 31 -8.63 2.02 23.65
N ASP A 32 -7.74 2.75 22.96
CA ASP A 32 -7.23 4.05 23.41
C ASP A 32 -8.34 5.13 23.48
N ALA A 33 -9.40 4.96 22.68
CA ALA A 33 -10.62 5.78 22.79
C ALA A 33 -11.53 5.39 23.97
N GLY A 34 -11.13 4.42 24.79
CA GLY A 34 -11.82 3.99 26.01
C GLY A 34 -12.93 2.96 25.82
N LEU A 35 -12.94 2.25 24.66
CA LEU A 35 -13.84 1.13 24.45
C LEU A 35 -13.24 -0.16 25.06
N ASP A 36 -14.08 -1.05 25.56
CA ASP A 36 -13.68 -2.39 25.98
C ASP A 36 -13.58 -3.29 24.73
N ILE A 37 -12.38 -3.47 24.20
CA ILE A 37 -12.14 -4.21 22.97
C ILE A 37 -11.65 -5.61 23.30
N ARG A 38 -12.28 -6.60 22.65
CA ARG A 38 -11.90 -8.02 22.65
C ARG A 38 -11.80 -8.50 21.22
N GLY A 39 -11.13 -9.60 20.97
CA GLY A 39 -11.05 -10.11 19.63
C GLY A 39 -10.86 -11.62 19.52
N SER A 40 -11.01 -12.10 18.30
CA SER A 40 -10.69 -13.47 17.91
C SER A 40 -9.82 -13.49 16.64
N ASP A 41 -9.00 -14.52 16.52
CA ASP A 41 -8.24 -14.80 15.31
C ASP A 41 -8.06 -16.30 15.11
N MET A 42 -7.83 -16.74 13.86
CA MET A 42 -7.60 -18.16 13.56
C MET A 42 -6.29 -18.69 14.15
N ALA A 43 -5.27 -17.82 14.25
CA ALA A 43 -3.94 -18.19 14.69
C ALA A 43 -3.29 -17.08 15.53
N GLU A 44 -2.35 -17.48 16.39
CA GLU A 44 -1.50 -16.53 17.08
C GLU A 44 -0.51 -15.88 16.11
N SER A 45 -0.26 -14.60 16.27
CA SER A 45 0.65 -13.80 15.45
C SER A 45 1.35 -12.74 16.30
N SER A 46 2.39 -12.09 15.76
CA SER A 46 3.03 -10.95 16.45
C SER A 46 2.02 -9.85 16.81
N ASN A 47 1.06 -9.57 15.94
CA ASN A 47 0.01 -8.57 16.21
C ASN A 47 -0.89 -8.98 17.38
N THR A 48 -1.33 -10.25 17.45
CA THR A 48 -2.17 -10.72 18.56
C THR A 48 -1.41 -10.71 19.89
N LEU A 49 -0.11 -11.01 19.88
CA LEU A 49 0.75 -10.91 21.07
C LEU A 49 0.88 -9.46 21.54
N THR A 50 1.17 -8.52 20.64
CA THR A 50 1.27 -7.08 20.96
C THR A 50 -0.03 -6.54 21.54
N LEU A 51 -1.19 -6.93 20.98
CA LEU A 51 -2.49 -6.50 21.51
C LEU A 51 -2.77 -7.07 22.90
N ARG A 52 -2.38 -8.33 23.19
CA ARG A 52 -2.48 -8.89 24.54
C ARG A 52 -1.61 -8.15 25.55
N GLU A 53 -0.39 -7.75 25.17
CA GLU A 53 0.49 -6.94 26.02
C GLU A 53 -0.13 -5.58 26.37
N ARG A 54 -1.01 -5.06 25.50
CA ARG A 54 -1.83 -3.85 25.76
C ARG A 54 -3.08 -4.13 26.61
N GLY A 55 -3.32 -5.35 27.04
CA GLY A 55 -4.46 -5.74 27.85
C GLY A 55 -5.73 -6.06 27.07
N ILE A 56 -5.67 -6.21 25.74
CA ILE A 56 -6.82 -6.58 24.91
C ILE A 56 -6.98 -8.11 24.93
N PRO A 57 -8.10 -8.66 25.44
CA PRO A 57 -8.35 -10.09 25.44
C PRO A 57 -8.55 -10.65 24.03
N ILE A 58 -7.85 -11.75 23.70
CA ILE A 58 -7.93 -12.37 22.38
C ILE A 58 -8.11 -13.87 22.50
N HIS A 59 -9.13 -14.41 21.84
CA HIS A 59 -9.38 -15.83 21.66
C HIS A 59 -8.73 -16.33 20.37
N ILE A 60 -8.07 -17.48 20.45
CA ILE A 60 -7.57 -18.17 19.25
C ILE A 60 -8.58 -19.25 18.88
N GLY A 61 -9.05 -19.17 17.64
CA GLY A 61 -10.18 -19.93 17.12
C GLY A 61 -11.48 -19.11 17.14
N HIS A 62 -12.35 -19.38 16.17
CA HIS A 62 -13.68 -18.77 16.07
C HIS A 62 -14.73 -19.66 16.71
N SER A 63 -15.48 -19.13 17.68
CA SER A 63 -16.58 -19.83 18.36
C SER A 63 -17.73 -18.86 18.64
N ALA A 64 -18.96 -19.36 18.56
CA ALA A 64 -20.14 -18.62 19.00
C ALA A 64 -20.06 -18.15 20.45
N ASP A 65 -19.30 -18.88 21.30
CA ASP A 65 -19.11 -18.56 22.71
C ASP A 65 -18.28 -17.28 22.94
N ASN A 66 -17.52 -16.83 21.94
CA ASN A 66 -16.78 -15.57 21.99
C ASN A 66 -17.75 -14.35 21.96
N VAL A 67 -18.99 -14.54 21.52
CA VAL A 67 -20.03 -13.50 21.50
C VAL A 67 -20.81 -13.53 22.80
N THR A 68 -20.28 -12.85 23.81
CA THR A 68 -20.89 -12.77 25.15
C THR A 68 -22.04 -11.74 25.21
N ASP A 69 -22.84 -11.74 26.28
CA ASP A 69 -24.05 -10.92 26.39
C ASP A 69 -23.75 -9.41 26.51
N ASP A 70 -22.54 -9.05 26.89
CA ASP A 70 -22.09 -7.67 27.04
C ASP A 70 -21.55 -7.05 25.73
N ILE A 71 -21.41 -7.85 24.64
CA ILE A 71 -20.98 -7.34 23.34
C ILE A 71 -22.04 -6.40 22.75
N SER A 72 -21.63 -5.16 22.50
CA SER A 72 -22.48 -4.11 21.94
C SER A 72 -22.42 -4.02 20.40
N PHE A 73 -21.29 -4.44 19.82
CA PHE A 73 -21.05 -4.45 18.37
C PHE A 73 -19.97 -5.45 18.00
N VAL A 74 -19.98 -5.88 16.74
CA VAL A 74 -18.95 -6.71 16.13
C VAL A 74 -18.33 -5.97 14.95
N ILE A 75 -17.00 -6.07 14.80
CA ILE A 75 -16.29 -5.60 13.60
C ILE A 75 -15.60 -6.80 12.98
N ARG A 76 -15.74 -6.97 11.65
CA ARG A 76 -15.07 -8.03 10.90
C ARG A 76 -14.19 -7.48 9.78
N THR A 77 -13.19 -8.25 9.40
CA THR A 77 -12.46 -8.05 8.14
C THR A 77 -13.25 -8.65 6.97
N ALA A 78 -13.02 -8.14 5.76
CA ALA A 78 -13.64 -8.67 4.53
C ALA A 78 -13.31 -10.16 4.25
N ALA A 79 -12.28 -10.72 4.91
CA ALA A 79 -11.93 -12.14 4.81
C ALA A 79 -12.84 -13.06 5.66
N VAL A 80 -13.60 -12.49 6.58
CA VAL A 80 -14.55 -13.20 7.45
C VAL A 80 -15.95 -13.09 6.84
N HIS A 81 -16.53 -14.20 6.40
CA HIS A 81 -17.84 -14.26 5.77
C HIS A 81 -18.97 -14.54 6.76
N ASP A 82 -20.20 -14.51 6.28
CA ASP A 82 -21.40 -14.68 7.11
C ASP A 82 -21.56 -16.09 7.71
N ASP A 83 -20.85 -17.09 7.19
CA ASP A 83 -20.77 -18.45 7.73
C ASP A 83 -19.85 -18.60 8.95
N ASN A 84 -19.12 -17.55 9.33
CA ASN A 84 -18.33 -17.54 10.55
C ASN A 84 -19.25 -17.65 11.79
N PRO A 85 -18.96 -18.56 12.75
CA PRO A 85 -19.82 -18.81 13.91
C PRO A 85 -20.07 -17.57 14.77
N GLU A 86 -19.10 -16.65 14.89
CA GLU A 86 -19.23 -15.42 15.66
C GLU A 86 -20.13 -14.40 14.96
N VAL A 87 -20.01 -14.28 13.61
CA VAL A 87 -20.89 -13.42 12.80
C VAL A 87 -22.34 -13.94 12.84
N HIS A 88 -22.50 -15.26 12.69
CA HIS A 88 -23.83 -15.90 12.78
C HIS A 88 -24.46 -15.66 14.15
N GLU A 89 -23.70 -15.84 15.24
CA GLU A 89 -24.20 -15.66 16.60
C GLU A 89 -24.51 -14.17 16.90
N ALA A 90 -23.70 -13.24 16.41
CA ALA A 90 -24.00 -11.81 16.51
C ALA A 90 -25.35 -11.46 15.85
N HIS A 91 -25.58 -11.96 14.62
CA HIS A 91 -26.87 -11.77 13.93
C HIS A 91 -28.03 -12.38 14.70
N ARG A 92 -27.86 -13.61 15.23
CA ARG A 92 -28.89 -14.29 16.04
C ARG A 92 -29.29 -13.49 17.28
N ARG A 93 -28.33 -12.79 17.90
CA ARG A 93 -28.56 -11.93 19.08
C ARG A 93 -28.98 -10.51 18.73
N GLY A 94 -29.06 -10.15 17.44
CA GLY A 94 -29.37 -8.78 17.00
C GLY A 94 -28.26 -7.78 17.26
N ILE A 95 -27.02 -8.26 17.46
CA ILE A 95 -25.83 -7.41 17.65
C ILE A 95 -25.39 -6.92 16.25
N PRO A 96 -25.18 -5.61 16.06
CA PRO A 96 -24.75 -5.08 14.77
C PRO A 96 -23.35 -5.54 14.41
N VAL A 97 -23.17 -5.93 13.14
CA VAL A 97 -21.90 -6.32 12.55
C VAL A 97 -21.48 -5.25 11.55
N PHE A 98 -20.29 -4.72 11.70
CA PHE A 98 -19.70 -3.68 10.85
C PHE A 98 -18.48 -4.23 10.10
N GLU A 99 -18.26 -3.72 8.90
CA GLU A 99 -16.99 -3.87 8.20
C GLU A 99 -15.94 -2.95 8.83
N ARG A 100 -14.69 -3.40 8.86
CA ARG A 100 -13.53 -2.65 9.34
C ARG A 100 -13.46 -1.22 8.76
N THR A 101 -13.73 -1.05 7.48
CA THR A 101 -13.67 0.25 6.80
C THR A 101 -14.74 1.22 7.29
N GLN A 102 -15.91 0.73 7.70
CA GLN A 102 -16.95 1.54 8.32
C GLN A 102 -16.50 2.09 9.69
N ALA A 103 -15.82 1.25 10.47
CA ALA A 103 -15.27 1.67 11.77
C ALA A 103 -14.17 2.74 11.59
N TRP A 104 -13.25 2.53 10.66
CA TRP A 104 -12.25 3.55 10.31
C TRP A 104 -12.89 4.85 9.82
N GLY A 105 -13.88 4.77 8.93
CA GLY A 105 -14.60 5.95 8.46
C GLY A 105 -15.26 6.74 9.59
N ALA A 106 -15.84 6.06 10.58
CA ALA A 106 -16.43 6.73 11.75
C ALA A 106 -15.37 7.38 12.64
N LEU A 107 -14.25 6.66 12.91
CA LEU A 107 -13.13 7.19 13.70
C LEU A 107 -12.53 8.45 13.06
N MET A 108 -12.40 8.48 11.74
CA MET A 108 -11.84 9.62 11.00
C MET A 108 -12.59 10.92 11.25
N CYS A 109 -13.88 10.87 11.58
CA CYS A 109 -14.67 12.05 11.89
C CYS A 109 -14.24 12.76 13.20
N GLY A 110 -13.46 12.10 14.04
CA GLY A 110 -12.85 12.66 15.24
C GLY A 110 -11.56 13.46 14.97
N TYR A 111 -10.99 13.36 13.76
CA TYR A 111 -9.77 14.07 13.37
C TYR A 111 -10.10 15.35 12.59
N GLN A 112 -9.37 16.42 12.88
CA GLN A 112 -9.50 17.67 12.12
C GLN A 112 -9.05 17.47 10.66
N ASN A 113 -8.00 16.68 10.47
CA ASN A 113 -7.42 16.38 9.18
C ASN A 113 -7.43 14.86 8.93
N ALA A 114 -8.25 14.42 8.02
CA ALA A 114 -8.32 13.04 7.56
C ALA A 114 -7.77 12.98 6.13
N LEU A 115 -6.47 12.66 6.01
CA LEU A 115 -5.75 12.54 4.74
C LEU A 115 -5.85 11.10 4.23
N CYS A 116 -6.55 10.90 3.13
CA CYS A 116 -6.71 9.62 2.46
C CYS A 116 -5.94 9.58 1.14
N ILE A 117 -5.02 8.64 0.99
CA ILE A 117 -4.20 8.47 -0.21
C ILE A 117 -4.73 7.31 -1.03
N SER A 118 -5.28 7.60 -2.22
CA SER A 118 -5.82 6.64 -3.17
C SER A 118 -5.09 6.71 -4.52
N GLY A 119 -5.32 5.71 -5.34
CA GLY A 119 -4.75 5.56 -6.67
C GLY A 119 -4.49 4.11 -6.99
N THR A 120 -4.42 3.73 -8.22
CA THR A 120 -4.08 2.36 -8.61
C THR A 120 -2.69 2.00 -8.08
N HIS A 121 -1.71 2.91 -8.25
CA HIS A 121 -0.31 2.73 -7.86
C HIS A 121 0.21 3.85 -6.96
N GLY A 122 1.27 3.57 -6.18
CA GLY A 122 1.99 4.57 -5.37
C GLY A 122 1.38 4.87 -4.00
N LYS A 123 0.25 4.28 -3.63
CA LYS A 123 -0.45 4.51 -2.35
C LYS A 123 0.48 4.38 -1.14
N THR A 124 1.09 3.22 -0.97
CA THR A 124 1.97 2.91 0.18
C THR A 124 3.14 3.87 0.28
N THR A 125 3.82 4.13 -0.84
CA THR A 125 4.96 5.03 -0.91
C THR A 125 4.56 6.47 -0.55
N THR A 126 3.46 6.98 -1.12
CA THR A 126 2.98 8.35 -0.83
C THR A 126 2.51 8.47 0.61
N THR A 127 1.79 7.48 1.16
CA THR A 127 1.38 7.46 2.57
C THR A 127 2.60 7.48 3.49
N SER A 128 3.64 6.73 3.16
CA SER A 128 4.91 6.71 3.89
C SER A 128 5.63 8.06 3.83
N MET A 129 5.71 8.70 2.66
CA MET A 129 6.29 10.05 2.50
C MET A 129 5.50 11.10 3.30
N CYS A 130 4.16 11.07 3.25
CA CYS A 130 3.31 11.93 4.09
C CYS A 130 3.61 11.72 5.58
N THR A 131 3.79 10.46 5.99
CA THR A 131 4.13 10.14 7.38
C THR A 131 5.47 10.75 7.78
N HIS A 132 6.53 10.58 6.97
CA HIS A 132 7.83 11.20 7.22
C HIS A 132 7.75 12.72 7.35
N ILE A 133 7.02 13.37 6.44
CA ILE A 133 6.82 14.82 6.47
C ILE A 133 6.11 15.27 7.76
N MET A 134 5.03 14.58 8.15
CA MET A 134 4.26 14.93 9.33
C MET A 134 5.03 14.65 10.63
N MET A 135 5.85 13.60 10.67
CA MET A 135 6.76 13.33 11.78
C MET A 135 7.85 14.41 11.87
N ALA A 136 8.47 14.81 10.74
CA ALA A 136 9.43 15.90 10.68
C ALA A 136 8.83 17.28 11.07
N ALA A 137 7.52 17.42 10.88
CA ALA A 137 6.76 18.60 11.32
C ALA A 137 6.26 18.52 12.76
N GLU A 138 6.62 17.47 13.52
CA GLU A 138 6.21 17.21 14.91
C GLU A 138 4.70 17.20 15.12
N LYS A 139 3.93 16.70 14.12
CA LYS A 139 2.47 16.71 14.15
C LYS A 139 1.85 15.46 14.78
N ASP A 140 2.66 14.48 15.16
CA ASP A 140 2.25 13.24 15.85
C ASP A 140 1.00 12.56 15.23
N PRO A 141 1.02 12.19 13.93
CA PRO A 141 -0.15 11.67 13.24
C PRO A 141 -0.51 10.25 13.67
N THR A 142 -1.80 9.90 13.59
CA THR A 142 -2.25 8.51 13.46
C THR A 142 -2.09 8.08 12.01
N VAL A 143 -1.53 6.89 11.76
CA VAL A 143 -1.14 6.46 10.42
C VAL A 143 -1.53 5.01 10.18
N MET A 144 -2.04 4.73 8.96
CA MET A 144 -2.29 3.40 8.42
C MET A 144 -1.66 3.28 7.02
N ILE A 145 -0.73 2.36 6.86
CA ILE A 145 0.04 2.12 5.63
C ILE A 145 -0.17 0.67 5.21
N GLY A 146 -0.21 0.41 3.90
CA GLY A 146 -0.36 -0.93 3.34
C GLY A 146 0.88 -1.82 3.45
N GLY A 147 1.99 -1.31 3.98
CA GLY A 147 3.26 -2.02 4.16
C GLY A 147 4.04 -1.48 5.35
N THR A 148 5.06 -2.21 5.77
CA THR A 148 5.93 -1.79 6.88
C THR A 148 6.74 -0.55 6.51
N LEU A 149 6.73 0.45 7.38
CA LEU A 149 7.58 1.63 7.27
C LEU A 149 8.74 1.53 8.27
N PRO A 150 10.01 1.53 7.82
CA PRO A 150 11.17 1.41 8.71
C PRO A 150 11.18 2.42 9.85
N LEU A 151 10.80 3.67 9.59
CA LEU A 151 10.66 4.74 10.59
C LEU A 151 9.77 4.33 11.78
N LEU A 152 8.69 3.60 11.51
CA LEU A 152 7.72 3.17 12.52
C LEU A 152 8.00 1.74 13.03
N LYS A 153 8.81 0.97 12.30
CA LYS A 153 8.98 -0.49 12.46
C LYS A 153 7.64 -1.25 12.43
N ALA A 154 6.63 -0.66 11.80
CA ALA A 154 5.26 -1.14 11.74
C ALA A 154 4.56 -0.61 10.47
N CYS A 155 3.38 -1.13 10.17
CA CYS A 155 2.48 -0.62 9.13
C CYS A 155 1.49 0.43 9.64
N HIS A 156 1.56 0.79 10.93
CA HIS A 156 0.66 1.75 11.56
C HIS A 156 1.34 2.48 12.72
N ARG A 157 0.71 3.55 13.14
CA ARG A 157 1.03 4.31 14.34
C ARG A 157 -0.26 4.95 14.89
N VAL A 158 -0.46 4.90 16.18
CA VAL A 158 -1.48 5.67 16.88
C VAL A 158 -0.81 6.91 17.48
N GLY A 159 -1.09 8.08 16.92
CA GLY A 159 -0.59 9.37 17.37
C GLY A 159 -1.62 10.12 18.21
N LYS A 160 -1.18 11.18 18.89
CA LYS A 160 -2.03 12.08 19.69
C LYS A 160 -2.37 13.38 18.95
N GLY A 161 -1.88 13.54 17.72
CA GLY A 161 -2.16 14.72 16.90
C GLY A 161 -3.58 14.69 16.31
N ASN A 162 -3.94 15.79 15.68
CA ASN A 162 -5.27 15.99 15.09
C ASN A 162 -5.36 15.50 13.61
N THR A 163 -4.37 14.75 13.15
CA THR A 163 -4.28 14.27 11.78
C THR A 163 -4.24 12.75 11.73
N ILE A 164 -5.07 12.15 10.88
CA ILE A 164 -5.00 10.76 10.49
C ILE A 164 -4.58 10.67 9.02
N ILE A 165 -3.61 9.79 8.71
CA ILE A 165 -3.12 9.50 7.36
C ILE A 165 -3.46 8.06 7.05
N MET A 166 -4.20 7.82 5.98
CA MET A 166 -4.71 6.50 5.65
C MET A 166 -4.49 6.13 4.19
N GLU A 167 -3.83 5.02 3.96
CA GLU A 167 -3.84 4.37 2.66
C GLU A 167 -5.25 3.86 2.33
N SER A 168 -5.78 4.25 1.16
CA SER A 168 -7.19 4.09 0.82
C SER A 168 -7.32 3.28 -0.46
N CYS A 169 -7.66 1.99 -0.32
CA CYS A 169 -7.76 1.05 -1.42
C CYS A 169 -9.12 1.15 -2.11
N GLU A 170 -9.11 1.19 -3.42
CA GLU A 170 -10.29 1.22 -4.30
C GLU A 170 -11.01 -0.13 -4.41
N TYR A 171 -10.29 -1.23 -4.16
CA TYR A 171 -10.81 -2.58 -4.34
C TYR A 171 -12.05 -2.83 -3.46
N TYR A 172 -13.09 -3.42 -4.06
CA TYR A 172 -14.43 -3.55 -3.48
C TYR A 172 -15.04 -2.21 -3.01
N ASN A 173 -14.63 -1.10 -3.60
CA ASN A 173 -15.09 0.23 -3.19
C ASN A 173 -14.85 0.53 -1.71
N SER A 174 -13.87 -0.13 -1.09
CA SER A 174 -13.64 -0.04 0.36
C SER A 174 -13.30 1.38 0.82
N PHE A 175 -12.65 2.20 -0.02
CA PHE A 175 -12.35 3.60 0.30
C PHE A 175 -13.62 4.49 0.39
N LEU A 176 -14.76 4.06 -0.20
CA LEU A 176 -16.02 4.78 -0.11
C LEU A 176 -16.65 4.75 1.30
N ALA A 177 -16.18 3.86 2.17
CA ALA A 177 -16.59 3.87 3.57
C ALA A 177 -15.82 4.90 4.44
N LEU A 178 -14.73 5.48 3.89
CA LEU A 178 -13.91 6.47 4.59
C LEU A 178 -14.53 7.88 4.50
N ASN A 179 -14.16 8.75 5.43
CA ASN A 179 -14.61 10.15 5.49
C ASN A 179 -13.41 11.11 5.42
N PRO A 180 -12.78 11.29 4.24
CA PRO A 180 -11.63 12.16 4.08
C PRO A 180 -12.01 13.64 4.20
N THR A 181 -11.14 14.45 4.82
CA THR A 181 -11.14 15.91 4.65
C THR A 181 -10.18 16.33 3.53
N ILE A 182 -9.20 15.46 3.25
CA ILE A 182 -8.24 15.60 2.15
C ILE A 182 -8.15 14.26 1.42
N ALA A 183 -8.55 14.22 0.15
CA ALA A 183 -8.45 13.03 -0.70
C ALA A 183 -7.35 13.24 -1.75
N VAL A 184 -6.40 12.30 -1.82
CA VAL A 184 -5.36 12.26 -2.85
C VAL A 184 -5.72 11.19 -3.88
N VAL A 185 -5.69 11.54 -5.16
CA VAL A 185 -5.82 10.60 -6.29
C VAL A 185 -4.53 10.63 -7.09
N LEU A 186 -3.74 9.57 -6.97
CA LEU A 186 -2.40 9.48 -7.56
C LEU A 186 -2.44 9.16 -9.06
N ASN A 187 -3.25 8.20 -9.44
CA ASN A 187 -3.44 7.73 -10.80
C ASN A 187 -4.65 6.79 -10.85
N ILE A 188 -5.21 6.61 -12.05
CA ILE A 188 -6.33 5.69 -12.30
C ILE A 188 -5.98 4.84 -13.52
N GLU A 189 -5.80 3.55 -13.31
CA GLU A 189 -5.55 2.55 -14.36
C GLU A 189 -6.54 1.38 -14.24
N ALA A 190 -6.61 0.56 -15.30
CA ALA A 190 -7.46 -0.62 -15.33
C ALA A 190 -6.86 -1.74 -14.46
N ASP A 191 -7.26 -1.82 -13.23
CA ASP A 191 -6.92 -2.91 -12.30
C ASP A 191 -8.20 -3.42 -11.60
N HIS A 192 -8.10 -4.54 -10.86
CA HIS A 192 -9.23 -5.15 -10.13
C HIS A 192 -10.48 -5.37 -11.00
N LEU A 193 -10.26 -5.84 -12.25
CA LEU A 193 -11.31 -6.08 -13.23
C LEU A 193 -12.05 -7.39 -12.99
N ASP A 194 -11.78 -8.06 -11.88
CA ASP A 194 -12.61 -9.09 -11.24
C ASP A 194 -13.77 -8.46 -10.44
N PHE A 195 -13.65 -7.20 -10.04
CA PHE A 195 -14.67 -6.45 -9.32
C PHE A 195 -15.25 -5.31 -10.18
N PHE A 196 -14.42 -4.48 -10.79
CA PHE A 196 -14.86 -3.39 -11.66
C PHE A 196 -15.15 -3.90 -13.07
N LYS A 197 -16.18 -3.34 -13.67
CA LYS A 197 -16.60 -3.70 -15.03
C LYS A 197 -15.55 -3.28 -16.09
N ASP A 198 -15.07 -2.06 -16.00
CA ASP A 198 -14.16 -1.43 -16.93
C ASP A 198 -13.50 -0.18 -16.31
N LEU A 199 -12.64 0.51 -17.08
CA LEU A 199 -11.95 1.72 -16.63
C LEU A 199 -12.92 2.87 -16.28
N GLU A 200 -14.06 2.99 -16.96
CA GLU A 200 -15.04 4.04 -16.67
C GLU A 200 -15.73 3.80 -15.32
N ASP A 201 -15.98 2.55 -14.97
CA ASP A 201 -16.50 2.17 -13.66
C ASP A 201 -15.48 2.48 -12.54
N ILE A 202 -14.18 2.24 -12.79
CA ILE A 202 -13.11 2.63 -11.88
C ILE A 202 -13.06 4.17 -11.71
N LYS A 203 -13.07 4.94 -12.81
CA LYS A 203 -13.09 6.41 -12.78
C LYS A 203 -14.30 6.92 -11.98
N HIS A 204 -15.48 6.32 -12.19
CA HIS A 204 -16.68 6.66 -11.43
C HIS A 204 -16.49 6.43 -9.93
N SER A 205 -15.90 5.31 -9.55
CA SER A 205 -15.61 4.99 -8.14
C SER A 205 -14.65 6.01 -7.51
N PHE A 206 -13.57 6.38 -8.21
CA PHE A 206 -12.65 7.43 -7.73
C PHE A 206 -13.32 8.81 -7.64
N ARG A 207 -14.23 9.14 -8.56
CA ARG A 207 -15.06 10.34 -8.46
C ARG A 207 -15.91 10.33 -7.19
N CYS A 208 -16.64 9.23 -6.96
CA CYS A 208 -17.44 9.07 -5.73
C CYS A 208 -16.60 9.21 -4.47
N PHE A 209 -15.38 8.68 -4.46
CA PHE A 209 -14.44 8.87 -3.35
C PHE A 209 -14.03 10.33 -3.17
N ALA A 210 -13.67 11.03 -4.23
CA ALA A 210 -13.31 12.44 -4.18
C ALA A 210 -14.51 13.32 -3.71
N GLU A 211 -15.73 12.96 -4.06
CA GLU A 211 -16.95 13.64 -3.62
C GLU A 211 -17.29 13.44 -2.14
N ARG A 212 -16.67 12.46 -1.45
CA ARG A 212 -16.80 12.32 0.00
C ARG A 212 -16.12 13.45 0.79
N VAL A 213 -15.17 14.14 0.18
CA VAL A 213 -14.53 15.31 0.77
C VAL A 213 -15.58 16.41 1.00
N PRO A 214 -15.66 17.06 2.18
CA PRO A 214 -16.60 18.16 2.44
C PRO A 214 -16.48 19.28 1.39
N ALA A 215 -17.60 19.73 0.85
CA ALA A 215 -17.63 20.66 -0.29
C ALA A 215 -16.95 22.00 0.00
N GLU A 216 -17.15 22.53 1.22
CA GLU A 216 -16.70 23.89 1.58
C GLU A 216 -15.29 23.90 2.19
N THR A 217 -14.94 22.88 2.96
CA THR A 217 -13.71 22.87 3.78
C THR A 217 -12.67 21.86 3.31
N GLY A 218 -13.07 20.85 2.55
CA GLY A 218 -12.20 19.79 2.13
C GLY A 218 -11.40 20.11 0.86
N THR A 219 -10.40 19.29 0.55
CA THR A 219 -9.53 19.46 -0.62
C THR A 219 -9.28 18.12 -1.30
N VAL A 220 -9.40 18.08 -2.62
CA VAL A 220 -8.96 16.96 -3.46
C VAL A 220 -7.58 17.31 -4.04
N ILE A 221 -6.63 16.38 -3.95
CA ILE A 221 -5.30 16.50 -4.53
C ILE A 221 -5.21 15.52 -5.71
N ALA A 222 -4.96 16.03 -6.91
CA ALA A 222 -5.08 15.29 -8.15
C ALA A 222 -3.80 15.32 -8.98
N ASN A 223 -3.43 14.19 -9.58
CA ASN A 223 -2.31 14.13 -10.52
C ASN A 223 -2.68 14.78 -11.85
N TYR A 224 -2.06 15.91 -12.15
CA TYR A 224 -2.27 16.65 -13.40
C TYR A 224 -1.78 15.90 -14.65
N ASP A 225 -0.74 15.06 -14.48
CA ASP A 225 -0.13 14.31 -15.57
C ASP A 225 -0.90 13.02 -15.93
N ASP A 226 -1.85 12.62 -15.09
CA ASP A 226 -2.68 11.43 -15.30
C ASP A 226 -4.02 11.81 -15.93
N ALA A 227 -4.19 11.47 -17.20
CA ALA A 227 -5.37 11.85 -17.97
C ALA A 227 -6.67 11.26 -17.39
N ASN A 228 -6.63 10.04 -16.85
CA ASN A 228 -7.79 9.38 -16.27
C ASN A 228 -8.21 10.04 -14.95
N THR A 229 -7.25 10.45 -14.11
CA THR A 229 -7.52 11.23 -12.90
C THR A 229 -8.18 12.57 -13.23
N MET A 230 -7.62 13.29 -14.18
CA MET A 230 -8.17 14.60 -14.59
C MET A 230 -9.55 14.47 -15.24
N ASP A 231 -9.79 13.39 -15.98
CA ASP A 231 -11.10 13.10 -16.58
C ASP A 231 -12.14 12.73 -15.52
N ALA A 232 -11.81 11.82 -14.59
CA ALA A 232 -12.68 11.41 -13.50
C ALA A 232 -13.12 12.58 -12.61
N LEU A 233 -12.24 13.56 -12.41
CA LEU A 233 -12.48 14.72 -11.55
C LEU A 233 -12.99 15.96 -12.31
N ARG A 234 -13.24 15.85 -13.61
CA ARG A 234 -13.74 16.98 -14.41
C ARG A 234 -15.06 17.51 -13.86
N GLY A 235 -15.10 18.82 -13.57
CA GLY A 235 -16.28 19.51 -13.06
C GLY A 235 -16.70 19.10 -11.64
N ILE A 236 -15.83 18.50 -10.86
CA ILE A 236 -16.11 18.20 -9.45
C ILE A 236 -16.31 19.49 -8.65
N ALA A 237 -17.38 19.55 -7.85
CA ALA A 237 -17.69 20.72 -7.01
C ALA A 237 -16.91 20.66 -5.68
N ARG A 238 -15.59 20.58 -5.77
CA ARG A 238 -14.65 20.54 -4.64
C ARG A 238 -13.44 21.41 -4.94
N LYS A 239 -12.73 21.88 -3.90
CA LYS A 239 -11.43 22.51 -4.09
C LYS A 239 -10.44 21.46 -4.56
N VAL A 240 -9.82 21.69 -5.71
CA VAL A 240 -8.80 20.81 -6.28
C VAL A 240 -7.44 21.52 -6.27
N ILE A 241 -6.41 20.81 -5.82
CA ILE A 241 -4.99 21.17 -5.96
C ILE A 241 -4.35 20.09 -6.79
N THR A 242 -3.64 20.49 -7.84
CA THR A 242 -2.98 19.55 -8.74
C THR A 242 -1.49 19.40 -8.43
N PHE A 243 -0.96 18.21 -8.66
CA PHE A 243 0.48 17.95 -8.64
C PHE A 243 0.91 17.22 -9.91
N GLY A 244 2.17 17.35 -10.28
CA GLY A 244 2.72 16.67 -11.46
C GLY A 244 4.12 17.16 -11.82
N LEU A 245 4.68 16.61 -12.91
CA LEU A 245 5.93 17.09 -13.50
C LEU A 245 5.68 18.29 -14.43
N ASN A 246 4.46 18.40 -14.93
CA ASN A 246 4.06 19.51 -15.78
C ASN A 246 3.94 20.80 -14.96
N ALA A 247 4.59 21.87 -15.41
CA ALA A 247 4.57 23.17 -14.74
C ALA A 247 3.20 23.88 -14.72
N LYS A 248 2.17 23.30 -15.35
CA LYS A 248 0.78 23.74 -15.23
C LYS A 248 0.09 23.24 -13.97
N ALA A 249 0.66 22.22 -13.29
CA ALA A 249 0.17 21.78 -12.01
C ALA A 249 0.41 22.84 -10.93
N ASP A 250 -0.42 22.84 -9.85
CA ASP A 250 -0.20 23.74 -8.71
C ASP A 250 1.11 23.43 -7.97
N VAL A 251 1.46 22.15 -7.85
CA VAL A 251 2.71 21.66 -7.23
C VAL A 251 3.48 20.84 -8.24
N TYR A 252 4.67 21.29 -8.63
CA TYR A 252 5.45 20.63 -9.66
C TYR A 252 6.95 20.65 -9.36
N ALA A 253 7.72 19.77 -10.05
CA ALA A 253 9.16 19.70 -9.93
C ALA A 253 9.87 20.30 -11.16
N GLN A 254 11.01 20.94 -10.90
CA GLN A 254 11.98 21.35 -11.92
C GLN A 254 13.40 20.92 -11.52
N ASN A 255 14.34 21.01 -12.46
CA ASN A 255 15.76 20.72 -12.23
C ASN A 255 15.98 19.33 -11.63
N ILE A 256 15.23 18.33 -12.14
CA ILE A 256 15.32 16.94 -11.65
C ILE A 256 16.65 16.36 -12.13
N VAL A 257 17.46 15.89 -11.19
CA VAL A 257 18.75 15.24 -11.42
C VAL A 257 18.74 13.88 -10.70
N HIS A 258 19.00 12.81 -11.44
CA HIS A 258 19.17 11.47 -10.89
C HIS A 258 20.65 11.12 -10.79
N ARG A 259 21.07 10.61 -9.62
CA ARG A 259 22.44 10.12 -9.37
C ARG A 259 22.36 8.78 -8.62
N GLY A 260 22.41 7.68 -9.34
CA GLY A 260 22.13 6.36 -8.78
C GLY A 260 20.72 6.32 -8.18
N SER A 261 20.60 5.88 -6.93
CA SER A 261 19.31 5.81 -6.22
C SER A 261 18.79 7.14 -5.71
N VAL A 262 19.55 8.24 -5.86
CA VAL A 262 19.18 9.56 -5.34
C VAL A 262 18.62 10.45 -6.44
N SER A 263 17.50 11.11 -6.14
CA SER A 263 16.91 12.14 -6.98
C SER A 263 16.93 13.50 -6.27
N GLU A 264 17.49 14.52 -6.91
CA GLU A 264 17.45 15.91 -6.44
C GLU A 264 16.56 16.73 -7.36
N PHE A 265 15.71 17.57 -6.79
CA PHE A 265 14.79 18.42 -7.57
C PHE A 265 14.31 19.63 -6.78
N ASP A 266 13.90 20.66 -7.51
CA ASP A 266 13.29 21.85 -6.95
C ASP A 266 11.77 21.73 -7.06
N ILE A 267 11.06 21.96 -5.95
CA ILE A 267 9.60 21.98 -5.89
C ILE A 267 9.11 23.43 -6.00
N TYR A 268 8.10 23.62 -6.80
CA TYR A 268 7.39 24.88 -6.97
C TYR A 268 5.91 24.72 -6.58
N HIS A 269 5.35 25.75 -5.95
CA HIS A 269 3.92 25.86 -5.68
C HIS A 269 3.37 27.13 -6.31
N ARG A 270 2.50 26.98 -7.32
CA ARG A 270 1.89 28.08 -8.07
C ARG A 270 2.92 29.09 -8.59
N GLY A 271 3.97 28.57 -9.20
CA GLY A 271 5.05 29.38 -9.78
C GLY A 271 6.10 29.88 -8.79
N ASN A 272 5.90 29.75 -7.48
CA ASN A 272 6.86 30.16 -6.47
C ASN A 272 7.73 28.99 -6.04
N TYR A 273 9.02 29.20 -5.90
CA TYR A 273 9.94 28.23 -5.34
C TYR A 273 9.50 27.85 -3.91
N PHE A 274 9.38 26.56 -3.64
CA PHE A 274 8.94 26.04 -2.36
C PHE A 274 10.10 25.40 -1.56
N ALA A 275 10.81 24.44 -2.16
CA ALA A 275 11.95 23.75 -1.52
C ALA A 275 12.80 23.00 -2.55
N ARG A 276 14.10 22.83 -2.26
CA ARG A 276 14.93 21.81 -2.91
C ARG A 276 14.95 20.55 -2.05
N VAL A 277 14.67 19.42 -2.70
CA VAL A 277 14.51 18.11 -2.05
C VAL A 277 15.56 17.15 -2.57
N THR A 278 16.08 16.32 -1.67
CA THR A 278 16.85 15.12 -1.98
C THR A 278 16.01 13.92 -1.56
N LEU A 279 15.77 13.00 -2.48
CA LEU A 279 14.97 11.79 -2.27
C LEU A 279 15.85 10.56 -2.48
N HIS A 280 15.92 9.67 -1.50
CA HIS A 280 16.82 8.51 -1.47
C HIS A 280 16.20 7.22 -2.06
N VAL A 281 15.19 7.36 -2.89
CA VAL A 281 14.57 6.27 -3.65
C VAL A 281 14.57 6.59 -5.13
N PRO A 282 14.89 5.62 -6.02
CA PRO A 282 15.04 5.86 -7.45
C PRO A 282 13.69 6.01 -8.16
N GLY A 283 13.73 6.55 -9.37
CA GLY A 283 12.63 6.56 -10.32
C GLY A 283 11.77 7.82 -10.28
N ILE A 284 11.38 8.26 -11.47
CA ILE A 284 10.56 9.47 -11.68
C ILE A 284 9.15 9.34 -11.06
N HIS A 285 8.63 8.10 -10.90
CA HIS A 285 7.38 7.85 -10.21
C HIS A 285 7.46 8.24 -8.72
N ASN A 286 8.63 8.07 -8.08
CA ASN A 286 8.85 8.50 -6.70
C ASN A 286 8.94 10.03 -6.57
N VAL A 287 9.43 10.73 -7.59
CA VAL A 287 9.32 12.20 -7.64
C VAL A 287 7.86 12.62 -7.67
N ARG A 288 7.00 11.97 -8.49
CA ARG A 288 5.54 12.23 -8.49
C ARG A 288 4.89 11.94 -7.13
N ASN A 289 5.24 10.82 -6.49
CA ASN A 289 4.76 10.49 -5.14
C ASN A 289 5.17 11.57 -4.11
N ALA A 290 6.40 12.07 -4.19
CA ALA A 290 6.89 13.16 -3.34
C ALA A 290 6.15 14.49 -3.60
N LEU A 291 5.78 14.78 -4.85
CA LEU A 291 4.96 15.95 -5.18
C LEU A 291 3.54 15.84 -4.62
N ALA A 292 2.93 14.65 -4.68
CA ALA A 292 1.63 14.37 -4.06
C ALA A 292 1.69 14.57 -2.53
N ALA A 293 2.72 14.01 -1.88
CA ALA A 293 2.95 14.19 -0.45
C ALA A 293 3.21 15.66 -0.08
N THR A 294 3.95 16.40 -0.92
CA THR A 294 4.17 17.85 -0.75
C THR A 294 2.88 18.63 -0.89
N ALA A 295 2.02 18.31 -1.87
CA ALA A 295 0.72 18.96 -2.03
C ALA A 295 -0.16 18.74 -0.78
N ALA A 296 -0.17 17.53 -0.21
CA ALA A 296 -0.85 17.24 1.05
C ALA A 296 -0.26 18.06 2.21
N ALA A 297 1.06 18.14 2.31
CA ALA A 297 1.75 18.94 3.32
C ALA A 297 1.41 20.44 3.24
N ILE A 298 1.33 20.99 2.02
CA ILE A 298 0.91 22.39 1.79
C ILE A 298 -0.52 22.62 2.29
N VAL A 299 -1.45 21.71 1.98
CA VAL A 299 -2.84 21.79 2.47
C VAL A 299 -2.90 21.75 3.99
N LEU A 300 -2.05 20.95 4.62
CA LEU A 300 -1.92 20.82 6.08
C LEU A 300 -1.12 21.95 6.74
N GLY A 301 -0.66 22.95 5.98
CA GLY A 301 0.12 24.08 6.50
C GLY A 301 1.51 23.70 7.03
N VAL A 302 2.10 22.64 6.49
CA VAL A 302 3.44 22.18 6.87
C VAL A 302 4.51 23.04 6.19
N SER A 303 5.56 23.40 6.91
CA SER A 303 6.63 24.25 6.40
C SER A 303 7.48 23.58 5.31
N PRO A 304 8.09 24.35 4.39
CA PRO A 304 9.02 23.83 3.39
C PRO A 304 10.17 23.03 3.98
N ASN A 305 10.68 23.43 5.15
CA ASN A 305 11.76 22.73 5.82
C ASN A 305 11.33 21.34 6.31
N ALA A 306 10.14 21.19 6.89
CA ALA A 306 9.64 19.89 7.30
C ALA A 306 9.41 18.95 6.10
N VAL A 307 8.93 19.48 4.97
CA VAL A 307 8.84 18.72 3.71
C VAL A 307 10.23 18.26 3.25
N LYS A 308 11.21 19.17 3.21
CA LYS A 308 12.58 18.86 2.83
C LYS A 308 13.18 17.74 3.70
N TYR A 309 13.10 17.87 5.02
CA TYR A 309 13.67 16.90 5.95
C TYR A 309 12.90 15.58 5.98
N GLY A 310 11.57 15.64 5.90
CA GLY A 310 10.71 14.44 5.84
C GLY A 310 10.99 13.59 4.60
N LEU A 311 11.07 14.22 3.42
CA LEU A 311 11.38 13.51 2.18
C LEU A 311 12.83 13.01 2.14
N ALA A 312 13.79 13.77 2.66
CA ALA A 312 15.19 13.33 2.76
C ALA A 312 15.38 12.15 3.72
N GLY A 313 14.54 12.02 4.75
CA GLY A 313 14.56 10.88 5.66
C GLY A 313 13.82 9.64 5.13
N PHE A 314 13.17 9.72 3.98
CA PHE A 314 12.46 8.58 3.39
C PHE A 314 13.42 7.73 2.55
N GLU A 315 13.71 6.51 3.02
CA GLU A 315 14.62 5.55 2.37
C GLU A 315 13.86 4.37 1.71
N GLY A 316 12.52 4.44 1.67
CA GLY A 316 11.68 3.41 1.10
C GLY A 316 10.63 2.89 2.09
N ALA A 317 9.73 2.06 1.59
CA ALA A 317 8.78 1.28 2.38
C ALA A 317 9.03 -0.21 2.11
N GLY A 318 8.73 -1.06 3.05
CA GLY A 318 8.93 -2.50 2.91
C GLY A 318 8.33 -3.03 1.62
N ARG A 319 9.09 -3.85 0.92
CA ARG A 319 8.74 -4.42 -0.37
C ARG A 319 8.50 -3.38 -1.49
N ARG A 320 9.14 -2.20 -1.44
CA ARG A 320 9.10 -1.15 -2.48
C ARG A 320 10.52 -0.75 -2.82
N PHE A 321 11.12 -1.45 -3.79
CA PHE A 321 12.56 -1.39 -4.10
C PHE A 321 13.40 -1.53 -2.83
N ASP A 322 13.08 -2.54 -2.03
CA ASP A 322 13.58 -2.78 -0.69
C ASP A 322 14.90 -3.54 -0.75
N PHE A 323 16.01 -2.89 -0.40
CA PHE A 323 17.33 -3.52 -0.37
C PHE A 323 17.40 -4.53 0.78
N LYS A 324 17.62 -5.79 0.44
CA LYS A 324 17.66 -6.90 1.40
C LYS A 324 19.08 -7.27 1.82
N GLY A 325 20.07 -6.97 0.99
CA GLY A 325 21.47 -7.31 1.26
C GLY A 325 22.24 -7.67 0.00
N LYS A 326 23.45 -8.27 0.20
CA LYS A 326 24.29 -8.76 -0.91
C LYS A 326 24.35 -10.28 -0.90
N PHE A 327 24.15 -10.87 -2.07
CA PHE A 327 24.29 -12.30 -2.29
C PHE A 327 25.36 -12.57 -3.35
N GLN A 328 26.47 -13.23 -2.98
CA GLN A 328 27.63 -13.49 -3.85
C GLN A 328 28.14 -12.22 -4.57
N GLY A 329 28.06 -11.07 -3.90
CA GLY A 329 28.47 -9.78 -4.44
C GLY A 329 27.42 -9.08 -5.33
N ALA A 330 26.29 -9.73 -5.65
CA ALA A 330 25.13 -9.11 -6.27
C ALA A 330 24.30 -8.35 -5.25
N ASP A 331 23.69 -7.23 -5.64
CA ASP A 331 22.72 -6.52 -4.81
C ASP A 331 21.34 -7.17 -4.95
N LEU A 332 20.71 -7.49 -3.82
CA LEU A 332 19.40 -8.14 -3.77
C LEU A 332 18.34 -7.19 -3.25
N TYR A 333 17.28 -7.03 -4.04
CA TYR A 333 16.13 -6.18 -3.73
C TYR A 333 14.83 -6.97 -3.81
N ASP A 334 13.82 -6.56 -3.03
CA ASP A 334 12.44 -7.04 -3.14
C ASP A 334 11.51 -5.90 -3.59
N ASP A 335 10.59 -6.21 -4.50
CA ASP A 335 9.57 -5.26 -4.93
C ASP A 335 8.19 -5.91 -5.05
N TYR A 336 7.19 -5.20 -4.60
CA TYR A 336 5.79 -5.65 -4.60
C TYR A 336 5.09 -5.52 -5.96
N ALA A 337 5.77 -5.00 -6.99
CA ALA A 337 5.21 -4.77 -8.31
C ALA A 337 4.54 -6.05 -8.86
N HIS A 338 3.29 -5.92 -9.24
CA HIS A 338 2.45 -7.03 -9.72
C HIS A 338 1.53 -6.62 -10.87
N HIS A 339 1.64 -5.37 -11.33
CA HIS A 339 0.99 -4.84 -12.51
C HIS A 339 2.05 -4.44 -13.55
N PRO A 340 1.80 -4.55 -14.88
CA PRO A 340 2.80 -4.20 -15.91
C PRO A 340 3.32 -2.78 -15.80
N SER A 341 2.48 -1.80 -15.45
CA SER A 341 2.92 -0.41 -15.26
C SER A 341 3.84 -0.23 -14.05
N GLU A 342 3.61 -0.98 -12.96
CA GLU A 342 4.53 -1.01 -11.81
C GLU A 342 5.87 -1.66 -12.19
N LEU A 343 5.82 -2.79 -12.91
CA LEU A 343 7.02 -3.47 -13.41
C LEU A 343 7.82 -2.57 -14.35
N ARG A 344 7.15 -1.82 -15.23
CA ARG A 344 7.79 -0.82 -16.08
C ARG A 344 8.48 0.26 -15.23
N ALA A 345 7.79 0.84 -14.25
CA ALA A 345 8.35 1.87 -13.39
C ALA A 345 9.54 1.38 -12.57
N LEU A 346 9.50 0.13 -12.09
CA LEU A 346 10.61 -0.54 -11.42
C LEU A 346 11.81 -0.67 -12.35
N LEU A 347 11.60 -1.22 -13.56
CA LEU A 347 12.69 -1.44 -14.52
C LEU A 347 13.27 -0.12 -15.03
N ASP A 348 12.44 0.92 -15.26
CA ASP A 348 12.90 2.27 -15.60
C ASP A 348 13.82 2.83 -14.51
N ALA A 349 13.49 2.60 -13.24
CA ALA A 349 14.35 3.01 -12.12
C ALA A 349 15.66 2.21 -12.10
N VAL A 350 15.61 0.89 -12.30
CA VAL A 350 16.79 0.01 -12.31
C VAL A 350 17.74 0.37 -13.46
N ASP A 351 17.23 0.70 -14.63
CA ASP A 351 18.03 1.10 -15.80
C ASP A 351 18.91 2.34 -15.52
N THR A 352 18.54 3.17 -14.52
CA THR A 352 19.37 4.32 -14.11
C THR A 352 20.51 3.96 -13.14
N LEU A 353 20.59 2.73 -12.63
CA LEU A 353 21.50 2.32 -11.56
C LEU A 353 22.83 1.69 -12.05
N ASN A 354 23.02 1.56 -13.34
CA ASN A 354 24.26 1.08 -13.97
C ASN A 354 24.74 -0.33 -13.54
N TYR A 355 23.82 -1.26 -13.25
CA TYR A 355 24.18 -2.67 -13.03
C TYR A 355 24.60 -3.34 -14.33
N GLN A 356 25.50 -4.32 -14.25
CA GLN A 356 25.96 -5.07 -15.43
C GLN A 356 24.87 -6.00 -15.96
N ARG A 357 24.09 -6.62 -15.06
CA ARG A 357 22.97 -7.49 -15.41
C ARG A 357 21.83 -7.26 -14.44
N THR A 358 20.62 -7.22 -15.00
CA THR A 358 19.37 -7.22 -14.22
C THR A 358 18.77 -8.62 -14.26
N ILE A 359 18.64 -9.26 -13.11
CA ILE A 359 18.05 -10.58 -12.92
C ILE A 359 16.73 -10.39 -12.21
N VAL A 360 15.62 -10.74 -12.86
CA VAL A 360 14.28 -10.64 -12.29
C VAL A 360 13.72 -12.02 -12.00
N VAL A 361 13.31 -12.23 -10.76
CA VAL A 361 12.49 -13.37 -10.35
C VAL A 361 11.07 -12.85 -10.17
N PHE A 362 10.20 -13.14 -11.14
CA PHE A 362 8.83 -12.62 -11.14
C PHE A 362 7.82 -13.70 -10.74
N GLN A 363 6.96 -13.36 -9.78
CA GLN A 363 5.80 -14.16 -9.42
C GLN A 363 4.53 -13.43 -9.86
N PRO A 364 3.85 -13.88 -10.93
CA PRO A 364 2.57 -13.31 -11.31
C PRO A 364 1.55 -13.46 -10.18
N HIS A 365 0.68 -12.47 -10.03
CA HIS A 365 -0.34 -12.45 -8.98
C HIS A 365 -1.72 -12.51 -9.59
N THR A 366 -2.46 -13.57 -9.28
CA THR A 366 -3.78 -14.03 -9.77
C THR A 366 -3.78 -14.48 -11.23
N TYR A 367 -4.61 -15.48 -11.51
CA TYR A 367 -4.76 -16.03 -12.86
C TYR A 367 -5.46 -15.04 -13.79
N SER A 368 -6.51 -14.38 -13.30
CA SER A 368 -7.30 -13.41 -14.07
C SER A 368 -6.47 -12.23 -14.56
N ARG A 369 -5.66 -11.63 -13.68
CA ARG A 369 -4.76 -10.51 -14.04
C ARG A 369 -3.69 -10.97 -15.02
N THR A 370 -3.06 -12.13 -14.76
CA THR A 370 -2.02 -12.68 -15.63
C THR A 370 -2.55 -12.92 -17.05
N ALA A 371 -3.75 -13.48 -17.19
CA ALA A 371 -4.37 -13.70 -18.50
C ALA A 371 -4.71 -12.38 -19.19
N LYS A 372 -5.31 -11.44 -18.48
CA LYS A 372 -5.81 -10.18 -19.05
C LYS A 372 -4.69 -9.25 -19.51
N LEU A 373 -3.58 -9.20 -18.75
CA LEU A 373 -2.44 -8.32 -19.02
C LEU A 373 -1.24 -9.10 -19.57
N PHE A 374 -1.47 -10.25 -20.16
CA PHE A 374 -0.43 -11.19 -20.61
C PHE A 374 0.62 -10.54 -21.51
N ASN A 375 0.18 -9.86 -22.57
CA ASN A 375 1.09 -9.22 -23.53
C ASN A 375 1.86 -8.06 -22.89
N ASP A 376 1.25 -7.32 -21.98
CA ASP A 376 1.90 -6.22 -21.29
C ASP A 376 2.99 -6.73 -20.34
N PHE A 377 2.75 -7.87 -19.66
CA PHE A 377 3.80 -8.55 -18.88
C PHE A 377 4.94 -9.03 -19.76
N VAL A 378 4.63 -9.67 -20.89
CA VAL A 378 5.65 -10.14 -21.85
C VAL A 378 6.51 -8.97 -22.32
N GLU A 379 5.92 -7.81 -22.65
CA GLU A 379 6.65 -6.63 -23.08
C GLU A 379 7.66 -6.16 -22.01
N GLN A 380 7.25 -6.03 -20.77
CA GLN A 380 8.13 -5.56 -19.69
C GLN A 380 9.19 -6.61 -19.31
N LEU A 381 8.82 -7.88 -19.26
CA LEU A 381 9.74 -8.97 -18.89
C LEU A 381 10.77 -9.34 -19.98
N ARG A 382 10.69 -8.74 -21.16
CA ARG A 382 11.76 -8.82 -22.18
C ARG A 382 12.94 -7.87 -21.90
N ARG A 383 12.81 -6.92 -20.99
CA ARG A 383 13.84 -5.90 -20.70
C ARG A 383 14.99 -6.43 -19.82
N PRO A 384 14.75 -7.21 -18.75
CA PRO A 384 15.82 -7.71 -17.90
C PRO A 384 16.77 -8.65 -18.65
N THR A 385 18.02 -8.74 -18.18
CA THR A 385 19.03 -9.62 -18.75
C THR A 385 18.68 -11.10 -18.57
N ILE A 386 18.10 -11.44 -17.42
CA ILE A 386 17.70 -12.80 -17.06
C ILE A 386 16.33 -12.71 -16.35
N VAL A 387 15.41 -13.59 -16.76
CA VAL A 387 14.09 -13.69 -16.15
C VAL A 387 13.80 -15.11 -15.68
N TYR A 388 13.49 -15.25 -14.41
CA TYR A 388 12.95 -16.46 -13.82
C TYR A 388 11.50 -16.20 -13.39
N LEU A 389 10.62 -17.12 -13.75
CA LEU A 389 9.21 -17.06 -13.41
C LEU A 389 8.90 -18.13 -12.36
N ALA A 390 8.36 -17.71 -11.23
CA ALA A 390 7.78 -18.58 -10.23
C ALA A 390 6.34 -18.95 -10.59
N GLU A 391 5.74 -19.94 -9.92
CA GLU A 391 4.34 -20.28 -10.09
C GLU A 391 3.42 -19.09 -9.75
N ILE A 392 2.29 -18.97 -10.45
CA ILE A 392 1.32 -17.90 -10.21
C ILE A 392 0.83 -17.98 -8.77
N TYR A 393 0.91 -16.86 -8.04
CA TYR A 393 0.29 -16.75 -6.73
C TYR A 393 -1.22 -16.59 -6.88
N ALA A 394 -1.96 -17.65 -6.58
CA ALA A 394 -3.38 -17.72 -6.83
C ALA A 394 -4.22 -16.75 -5.99
N ALA A 395 -3.72 -16.32 -4.81
CA ALA A 395 -4.48 -15.58 -3.80
C ALA A 395 -5.80 -16.30 -3.46
N ARG A 396 -6.94 -15.76 -3.92
CA ARG A 396 -8.28 -16.34 -3.69
C ARG A 396 -8.88 -17.02 -4.93
N GLU A 397 -8.14 -17.00 -6.05
CA GLU A 397 -8.65 -17.54 -7.32
C GLU A 397 -8.38 -19.04 -7.46
N LYS A 398 -9.26 -19.69 -8.24
CA LYS A 398 -9.00 -21.03 -8.77
C LYS A 398 -8.65 -20.86 -10.25
N ASN A 399 -7.69 -21.65 -10.74
CA ASN A 399 -7.28 -21.62 -12.14
C ASN A 399 -8.39 -22.26 -13.04
N THR A 400 -9.34 -21.46 -13.44
CA THR A 400 -10.41 -21.89 -14.39
C THR A 400 -10.08 -21.53 -15.85
N ILE A 401 -9.01 -20.74 -16.05
CA ILE A 401 -8.59 -20.22 -17.36
C ILE A 401 -7.55 -21.12 -17.99
N GLY A 402 -6.84 -21.92 -17.17
CA GLY A 402 -5.76 -22.81 -17.61
C GLY A 402 -4.43 -22.12 -17.93
N ILE A 403 -4.24 -20.85 -17.44
CA ILE A 403 -3.00 -20.10 -17.62
C ILE A 403 -1.94 -20.49 -16.58
N SER A 404 -0.68 -20.46 -16.97
CA SER A 404 0.47 -20.75 -16.11
C SER A 404 1.61 -19.76 -16.33
N SER A 405 2.57 -19.70 -15.41
CA SER A 405 3.80 -18.94 -15.60
C SER A 405 4.69 -19.50 -16.72
N ALA A 406 4.53 -20.79 -17.07
CA ALA A 406 5.23 -21.40 -18.21
C ALA A 406 4.77 -20.77 -19.54
N ASP A 407 3.49 -20.37 -19.65
CA ASP A 407 2.98 -19.70 -20.85
C ASP A 407 3.64 -18.33 -21.05
N LEU A 408 3.86 -17.57 -19.96
CA LEU A 408 4.63 -16.32 -20.01
C LEU A 408 6.08 -16.59 -20.41
N ALA A 409 6.75 -17.58 -19.79
CA ALA A 409 8.12 -17.92 -20.09
C ALA A 409 8.31 -18.26 -21.58
N ALA A 410 7.37 -18.97 -22.18
CA ALA A 410 7.42 -19.35 -23.59
C ALA A 410 7.41 -18.16 -24.56
N GLN A 411 6.91 -16.99 -24.15
CA GLN A 411 6.84 -15.77 -24.96
C GLN A 411 8.00 -14.79 -24.70
N ILE A 412 8.86 -15.08 -23.72
CA ILE A 412 9.97 -14.20 -23.33
C ILE A 412 11.29 -14.92 -23.67
N PRO A 413 12.07 -14.41 -24.63
CA PRO A 413 13.34 -15.06 -25.02
C PRO A 413 14.29 -15.26 -23.83
N GLY A 414 14.71 -16.51 -23.60
CA GLY A 414 15.64 -16.84 -22.51
C GLY A 414 15.04 -16.92 -21.11
N ALA A 415 13.78 -16.59 -20.92
CA ALA A 415 13.09 -16.75 -19.64
C ALA A 415 12.91 -18.25 -19.31
N LYS A 416 12.92 -18.55 -18.01
CA LYS A 416 12.70 -19.90 -17.50
C LYS A 416 11.64 -19.89 -16.43
N PHE A 417 10.73 -20.85 -16.50
CA PHE A 417 9.77 -21.14 -15.44
C PHE A 417 10.32 -22.24 -14.53
N TYR A 418 10.13 -22.06 -13.24
CA TYR A 418 10.44 -23.06 -12.23
C TYR A 418 9.25 -23.25 -11.28
N PRO A 419 8.79 -24.49 -11.05
CA PRO A 419 7.64 -24.76 -10.20
C PRO A 419 7.89 -24.53 -8.72
N THR A 420 9.14 -24.48 -8.26
CA THR A 420 9.48 -24.30 -6.85
C THR A 420 10.53 -23.20 -6.64
N PHE A 421 10.48 -22.54 -5.50
CA PHE A 421 11.47 -21.51 -5.11
C PHE A 421 12.87 -22.12 -4.97
N ALA A 422 12.97 -23.36 -4.46
CA ALA A 422 14.26 -24.05 -4.33
C ALA A 422 15.00 -24.25 -5.66
N GLU A 423 14.28 -24.45 -6.77
CA GLU A 423 14.88 -24.51 -8.10
C GLU A 423 15.39 -23.16 -8.56
N ILE A 424 14.66 -22.08 -8.30
CA ILE A 424 15.08 -20.71 -8.61
C ILE A 424 16.32 -20.35 -7.77
N GLU A 425 16.31 -20.63 -6.47
CA GLU A 425 17.43 -20.39 -5.55
C GLU A 425 18.70 -21.11 -6.03
N ARG A 426 18.58 -22.38 -6.44
CA ARG A 426 19.71 -23.16 -7.00
C ARG A 426 20.29 -22.51 -8.25
N GLU A 427 19.45 -22.00 -9.15
CA GLU A 427 19.92 -21.31 -10.35
C GLU A 427 20.58 -19.97 -10.01
N LEU A 428 19.99 -19.20 -9.08
CA LEU A 428 20.59 -17.94 -8.63
C LEU A 428 21.97 -18.15 -8.01
N ARG A 429 22.14 -19.21 -7.17
CA ARG A 429 23.46 -19.60 -6.60
C ARG A 429 24.49 -19.90 -7.68
N ARG A 430 24.07 -20.46 -8.79
CA ARG A 430 24.97 -20.84 -9.90
C ARG A 430 25.42 -19.63 -10.73
N ILE A 431 24.61 -18.58 -10.84
CA ILE A 431 24.84 -17.50 -11.81
C ILE A 431 25.15 -16.14 -11.19
N ALA A 432 24.75 -15.89 -9.95
CA ALA A 432 24.94 -14.59 -9.29
C ALA A 432 26.43 -14.24 -9.18
N ARG A 433 26.76 -12.98 -9.42
CA ARG A 433 28.12 -12.45 -9.36
C ARG A 433 28.12 -10.95 -9.04
N PRO A 434 29.27 -10.39 -8.63
CA PRO A 434 29.41 -8.95 -8.42
C PRO A 434 29.01 -8.14 -9.65
N GLY A 435 28.31 -7.04 -9.44
CA GLY A 435 27.79 -6.17 -10.50
C GLY A 435 26.39 -6.51 -10.99
N ASP A 436 25.79 -7.61 -10.51
CA ASP A 436 24.40 -7.92 -10.76
C ASP A 436 23.46 -7.20 -9.78
N ILE A 437 22.24 -6.92 -10.25
CA ILE A 437 21.08 -6.73 -9.40
C ILE A 437 20.13 -7.91 -9.52
N ILE A 438 19.70 -8.45 -8.39
CA ILE A 438 18.69 -9.51 -8.30
C ILE A 438 17.43 -8.87 -7.70
N LEU A 439 16.31 -9.01 -8.41
CA LEU A 439 15.01 -8.49 -8.01
C LEU A 439 14.04 -9.64 -7.78
N THR A 440 13.54 -9.81 -6.55
CA THR A 440 12.35 -10.62 -6.28
C THR A 440 11.13 -9.73 -6.45
N VAL A 441 10.25 -10.05 -7.41
CA VAL A 441 9.18 -9.15 -7.83
C VAL A 441 7.83 -9.85 -7.80
N GLY A 442 6.87 -9.30 -7.07
CA GLY A 442 5.50 -9.81 -7.00
C GLY A 442 4.80 -9.55 -5.68
N ALA A 443 3.47 -9.55 -5.69
CA ALA A 443 2.64 -9.32 -4.50
C ALA A 443 2.45 -10.58 -3.62
N GLY A 444 2.91 -11.75 -4.10
CA GLY A 444 2.87 -13.01 -3.37
C GLY A 444 4.05 -13.19 -2.40
N ASP A 445 4.54 -14.40 -2.32
CA ASP A 445 5.56 -14.85 -1.38
C ASP A 445 6.97 -15.00 -1.97
N VAL A 446 7.19 -14.53 -3.19
CA VAL A 446 8.48 -14.58 -3.92
C VAL A 446 9.64 -13.92 -3.15
N PHE A 447 9.37 -12.97 -2.26
CA PHE A 447 10.37 -12.33 -1.40
C PHE A 447 11.14 -13.33 -0.53
N ARG A 448 10.54 -14.50 -0.21
CA ARG A 448 11.18 -15.57 0.56
C ARG A 448 12.43 -16.13 -0.12
N ILE A 449 12.49 -16.09 -1.45
CA ILE A 449 13.70 -16.50 -2.18
C ILE A 449 14.90 -15.64 -1.74
N GLY A 450 14.70 -14.32 -1.66
CA GLY A 450 15.74 -13.40 -1.20
C GLY A 450 16.14 -13.66 0.26
N GLU A 451 15.16 -13.87 1.15
CA GLU A 451 15.42 -14.18 2.56
C GLU A 451 16.22 -15.48 2.73
N HIS A 452 15.85 -16.57 2.02
CA HIS A 452 16.57 -17.84 2.08
C HIS A 452 17.99 -17.75 1.53
N LEU A 453 18.21 -16.97 0.45
CA LEU A 453 19.55 -16.77 -0.10
C LEU A 453 20.50 -16.07 0.89
N LEU A 454 20.00 -15.09 1.63
CA LEU A 454 20.78 -14.33 2.61
C LEU A 454 21.02 -15.13 3.90
N GLN A 455 20.02 -15.85 4.44
CA GLN A 455 20.16 -16.66 5.66
C GLN A 455 21.22 -17.75 5.52
N GLN A 456 21.31 -18.40 4.36
CA GLN A 456 22.27 -19.47 4.14
C GLN A 456 23.70 -18.95 3.90
N SER A 457 23.86 -17.70 3.42
CA SER A 457 25.18 -17.09 3.29
C SER A 457 25.81 -16.74 4.64
N ASP A 458 24.98 -16.45 5.66
CA ASP A 458 25.45 -16.18 7.03
C ASP A 458 25.85 -17.45 7.81
N SER A 459 25.36 -18.62 7.36
CA SER A 459 25.70 -19.91 7.97
C SER A 459 26.97 -20.57 7.38
N GLU A 460 27.49 -20.05 6.26
CA GLU A 460 28.69 -20.54 5.59
C GLU A 460 29.95 -19.65 5.87
N ASN A 461 29.80 -18.52 6.60
CA ASN A 461 30.86 -17.66 7.10
C ASN A 461 31.02 -17.82 8.63
#